data_b731c929d31b2f2b3626cf25390744d5
#
_entry.id   b731c929d31b2f2b3626cf25390744d5
#
_cell.length_a   1.000
_cell.length_b   1.000
_cell.length_c   1.000
_cell.angle_alpha   90.00
_cell.angle_beta   90.00
_cell.angle_gamma   90.00
#
_symmetry.space_group_name_H-M   'P 1'
#
loop_
_entity.id
_entity.type
_entity.pdbx_description
1 polymer ?
#
loop_
_entity_poly.entity_id
_entity_poly.type
_entity_poly.pdbx_seq_one_letter_code
_entity_poly.pdbx_strand_id
1 'polypeptide(L)' 'MHMAPVNTKLKVMKAGSNPGMSKRLESLGLGEGSILTLLQDRDGDVIVKVMEGESCLALDHEIAMTLLVGEA' A
#
# COMPACT_ATOMS: atom_id res chain seq x y z
N MET A 1 -5.47 -6.05 -1.04
CA MET A 1 -4.02 -6.25 -0.99
C MET A 1 -3.57 -7.59 -0.43
N HIS A 2 -4.38 -8.23 0.34
CA HIS A 2 -4.09 -9.51 0.99
C HIS A 2 -3.90 -10.69 0.03
N MET A 3 -4.22 -10.53 -1.23
CA MET A 3 -4.12 -11.61 -2.21
C MET A 3 -2.76 -11.67 -2.93
N ALA A 4 -1.91 -10.67 -2.72
CA ALA A 4 -0.63 -10.60 -3.42
C ALA A 4 0.45 -11.39 -2.68
N PRO A 5 1.32 -12.11 -3.40
CA PRO A 5 2.47 -12.75 -2.77
C PRO A 5 3.48 -11.69 -2.30
N VAL A 6 4.27 -12.05 -1.28
CA VAL A 6 5.32 -11.17 -0.79
C VAL A 6 6.40 -10.95 -1.86
N ASN A 7 7.11 -9.85 -1.76
CA ASN A 7 8.16 -9.43 -2.71
C ASN A 7 7.63 -9.17 -4.13
N THR A 8 6.35 -8.87 -4.24
CA THR A 8 5.73 -8.55 -5.52
C THR A 8 5.56 -7.04 -5.65
N LYS A 9 5.94 -6.50 -6.79
CA LYS A 9 5.71 -5.08 -7.09
C LYS A 9 4.25 -4.87 -7.46
N LEU A 10 3.64 -3.89 -6.84
CA LEU A 10 2.24 -3.57 -7.05
C LEU A 10 2.09 -2.09 -7.33
N LYS A 11 1.09 -1.77 -8.13
CA LYS A 11 0.74 -0.39 -8.43
C LYS A 11 -0.55 -0.06 -7.68
N VAL A 12 -0.56 1.06 -6.99
CA VAL A 12 -1.74 1.53 -6.28
C VAL A 12 -2.75 2.07 -7.30
N MET A 13 -3.88 1.41 -7.40
CA MET A 13 -4.96 1.84 -8.30
C MET A 13 -5.89 2.83 -7.60
N LYS A 14 -6.10 2.64 -6.31
CA LYS A 14 -6.93 3.51 -5.49
C LYS A 14 -6.47 3.40 -4.05
N ALA A 15 -6.42 4.51 -3.35
CA ALA A 15 -5.99 4.54 -1.94
C ALA A 15 -7.00 5.32 -1.10
N GLY A 16 -7.37 4.73 0.03
CA GLY A 16 -8.24 5.36 1.01
C GLY A 16 -9.72 5.21 0.68
N SER A 17 -10.54 5.23 1.71
CA SER A 17 -11.99 5.12 1.59
C SER A 17 -12.70 6.47 1.55
N ASN A 18 -11.97 7.55 1.81
CA ASN A 18 -12.48 8.91 1.74
C ASN A 18 -11.36 9.87 1.36
N PRO A 19 -11.69 11.13 0.94
CA PRO A 19 -10.69 12.09 0.51
C PRO A 19 -9.60 12.40 1.54
N GLY A 20 -9.96 12.45 2.81
CA GLY A 20 -9.00 12.72 3.88
C GLY A 20 -7.97 11.61 4.00
N MET A 21 -8.41 10.37 3.98
CA MET A 21 -7.52 9.22 4.05
C MET A 21 -6.67 9.10 2.78
N SER A 22 -7.26 9.36 1.62
CA SER A 22 -6.53 9.35 0.34
C SER A 22 -5.35 10.33 0.37
N LYS A 23 -5.60 11.54 0.85
CA LYS A 23 -4.55 12.55 0.99
C LYS A 23 -3.46 12.12 1.94
N ARG A 24 -3.84 11.52 3.06
CA ARG A 24 -2.89 11.03 4.04
C ARG A 24 -2.00 9.94 3.47
N LEU A 25 -2.60 8.99 2.78
CA LEU A 25 -1.85 7.91 2.14
C LEU A 25 -0.95 8.44 1.03
N GLU A 26 -1.42 9.41 0.27
CA GLU A 26 -0.62 10.05 -0.77
C GLU A 26 0.63 10.70 -0.18
N SER A 27 0.50 11.36 0.96
CA SER A 27 1.66 11.99 1.61
C SER A 27 2.66 10.97 2.13
N LEU A 28 2.24 9.73 2.32
CA LEU A 28 3.11 8.62 2.71
C LEU A 28 3.74 7.92 1.51
N GLY A 29 3.43 8.35 0.29
CA GLY A 29 3.92 7.72 -0.93
C GLY A 29 3.03 6.59 -1.44
N LEU A 30 1.80 6.49 -0.94
CA LEU A 30 0.84 5.44 -1.31
C LEU A 30 -0.34 5.98 -2.12
N GLY A 31 -0.17 7.10 -2.79
CA GLY A 31 -1.20 7.66 -3.64
C GLY A 31 -1.41 6.86 -4.92
N GLU A 32 -2.47 7.17 -5.65
CA GLU A 32 -2.77 6.51 -6.91
C GLU A 32 -1.58 6.61 -7.87
N GLY A 33 -1.27 5.50 -8.51
CA GLY A 33 -0.15 5.42 -9.43
C GLY A 33 1.19 5.11 -8.79
N SER A 34 1.27 5.10 -7.47
CA SER A 34 2.51 4.78 -6.76
C SER A 34 2.83 3.28 -6.89
N ILE A 35 4.11 2.97 -6.94
CA ILE A 35 4.58 1.60 -6.97
C ILE A 35 5.09 1.24 -5.58
N LEU A 36 4.69 0.07 -5.10
CA LEU A 36 5.17 -0.45 -3.83
C LEU A 36 5.53 -1.92 -3.98
N THR A 37 6.30 -2.42 -3.02
CA THR A 37 6.62 -3.84 -2.95
C THR A 37 6.06 -4.38 -1.64
N LEU A 38 5.28 -5.45 -1.73
CA LEU A 38 4.75 -6.11 -0.54
C LEU A 38 5.86 -6.92 0.11
N LEU A 39 6.22 -6.57 1.32
CA LEU A 39 7.28 -7.26 2.06
C LEU A 39 6.73 -8.31 3.02
N GLN A 40 5.59 -8.04 3.62
CA GLN A 40 4.98 -8.93 4.58
C GLN A 40 3.48 -8.73 4.62
N ASP A 41 2.74 -9.83 4.69
CA ASP A 41 1.29 -9.80 4.80
C ASP A 41 0.91 -10.86 5.83
N ARG A 42 0.70 -10.43 7.06
CA ARG A 42 0.28 -11.30 8.16
C ARG A 42 -1.03 -10.77 8.73
N ASP A 43 -1.68 -11.58 9.53
CA ASP A 43 -2.91 -11.20 10.20
C ASP A 43 -2.74 -9.87 10.94
N GLY A 44 -3.39 -8.84 10.45
CA GLY A 44 -3.38 -7.53 11.06
C GLY A 44 -2.24 -6.61 10.66
N ASP A 45 -1.14 -7.14 10.11
CA ASP A 45 0.02 -6.33 9.76
C ASP A 45 0.45 -6.53 8.31
N VAL A 46 0.53 -5.43 7.58
CA VAL A 46 1.03 -5.42 6.21
C VAL A 46 2.22 -4.47 6.15
N ILE A 47 3.35 -4.96 5.66
CA ILE A 47 4.54 -4.12 5.50
C ILE A 47 4.83 -3.98 4.02
N VAL A 48 4.96 -2.74 3.57
CA VAL A 48 5.23 -2.43 2.17
C VAL A 48 6.45 -1.54 2.07
N LYS A 49 7.18 -1.68 0.97
CA LYS A 49 8.29 -0.79 0.65
C LYS A 49 7.82 0.16 -0.45
N VAL A 50 7.88 1.45 -0.17
CA VAL A 50 7.52 2.48 -1.15
C VAL A 50 8.73 2.74 -2.04
N MET A 51 8.55 2.65 -3.35
CA MET A 51 9.65 2.84 -4.29
C MET A 51 10.18 4.27 -4.28
N GLU A 52 9.31 5.24 -4.11
CA GLU A 52 9.72 6.63 -3.94
C GLU A 52 10.26 6.84 -2.53
N GLY A 53 11.54 7.14 -2.41
CA GLY A 53 12.17 7.36 -1.11
C GLY A 53 12.65 6.10 -0.41
N GLU A 54 12.39 4.93 -0.96
CA GLU A 54 12.85 3.65 -0.43
C GLU A 54 12.49 3.42 1.05
N SER A 55 11.32 3.89 1.44
CA SER A 55 10.85 3.75 2.82
C SER A 55 9.98 2.51 2.98
N CYS A 56 10.09 1.86 4.14
CA CYS A 56 9.21 0.77 4.50
C CYS A 56 8.11 1.30 5.41
N LEU A 57 6.89 0.91 5.15
CA LEU A 57 5.73 1.33 5.94
C LEU A 57 4.98 0.12 6.47
N ALA A 58 4.61 0.19 7.73
CA ALA A 58 3.73 -0.81 8.33
C ALA A 58 2.30 -0.26 8.29
N LEU A 59 1.41 -1.02 7.69
CA LEU A 59 0.00 -0.65 7.58
C LEU A 59 -0.82 -1.60 8.42
N ASP A 60 -1.79 -1.09 9.14
CA ASP A 60 -2.70 -1.97 9.82
C ASP A 60 -3.72 -2.55 8.83
N HIS A 61 -4.44 -3.56 9.27
CA HIS A 61 -5.39 -4.27 8.43
C HIS A 61 -6.45 -3.34 7.80
N GLU A 62 -6.97 -2.41 8.58
CA GLU A 62 -8.00 -1.50 8.10
C GLU A 62 -7.49 -0.59 6.98
N ILE A 63 -6.29 -0.06 7.15
CA ILE A 63 -5.69 0.79 6.13
C ILE A 63 -5.36 -0.03 4.88
N ALA A 64 -4.80 -1.21 5.05
CA ALA A 64 -4.47 -2.08 3.93
C ALA A 64 -5.71 -2.45 3.11
N MET A 65 -6.84 -2.64 3.77
CA MET A 65 -8.10 -2.95 3.10
C MET A 65 -8.61 -1.82 2.21
N THR A 66 -8.18 -0.59 2.45
CA THR A 66 -8.58 0.56 1.64
C THR A 66 -7.72 0.74 0.39
N LEU A 67 -6.66 -0.04 0.27
CA LEU A 67 -5.77 0.03 -0.90
C LEU A 67 -6.21 -0.98 -1.95
N LEU A 68 -6.50 -0.47 -3.13
CA LEU A 68 -6.76 -1.31 -4.29
C LEU A 68 -5.50 -1.31 -5.14
N VAL A 69 -4.88 -2.47 -5.29
CA VAL A 69 -3.61 -2.60 -6.01
C VAL A 69 -3.74 -3.58 -7.15
N GLY A 70 -2.88 -3.41 -8.14
CA GLY A 70 -2.79 -4.30 -9.28
C GLY A 70 -1.33 -4.57 -9.59
N GLU A 71 -1.08 -5.40 -10.58
CA GLU A 71 0.28 -5.68 -11.01
C GLU A 71 0.95 -4.42 -11.57
N ALA A 72 2.16 -4.21 -11.14
CA ALA A 72 2.95 -3.09 -11.64
C ALA A 72 3.50 -3.35 -13.04
#